data_d12aaf833f3bb46a71694df08a879dff
#
_entry.id   d12aaf833f3bb46a71694df08a879dff
#
_cell.length_a   1.000
_cell.length_b   1.000
_cell.length_c   1.000
_cell.angle_alpha   90.00
_cell.angle_beta   90.00
_cell.angle_gamma   90.00
#
_symmetry.space_group_name_H-M   'P 1'
#
loop_
_entity.id
_entity.type
_entity.pdbx_description
1 polymer ?
#
loop_
_entity_poly.entity_id
_entity_poly.type
_entity_poly.pdbx_seq_one_letter_code
_entity_poly.pdbx_strand_id
1 'polypeptide(L)'
;MRARRTIAVITALLGLLLVTAGPASAAAGSWKAYGNTNPITSSPHTWVCASSKSIATDVVAQVCAIRSSSGGSAQGAVIVRNNRSGLFSTTAMVDLWTQGRGQLGIWECPSSGVGANSWSVCFGRAQSVPSTDPANSWGSAHDVYLGTSGLV
;
A
#
# COMPACT_ATOMS: atom_id res chain seq x y z
N MET A 1 -65.41 9.65 46.71
CA MET A 1 -64.23 8.81 46.36
C MET A 1 -63.62 9.35 45.07
N ARG A 2 -62.44 10.01 45.10
CA ARG A 2 -61.80 10.59 43.92
C ARG A 2 -60.60 9.72 43.56
N ALA A 3 -60.68 9.05 42.40
CA ALA A 3 -59.57 8.28 41.87
C ALA A 3 -58.53 9.20 41.22
N ARG A 4 -57.30 9.17 41.77
CA ARG A 4 -56.12 9.87 41.17
C ARG A 4 -55.49 8.97 40.13
N ARG A 5 -55.50 9.40 38.85
CA ARG A 5 -54.75 8.77 37.75
C ARG A 5 -53.32 9.32 37.78
N THR A 6 -52.37 8.45 38.05
CA THR A 6 -50.95 8.70 37.92
C THR A 6 -50.55 8.42 36.45
N ILE A 7 -50.08 9.45 35.75
CA ILE A 7 -49.53 9.35 34.41
C ILE A 7 -48.00 9.11 34.59
N ALA A 8 -47.55 7.91 34.21
CA ALA A 8 -46.14 7.58 34.13
C ALA A 8 -45.55 8.09 32.81
N VAL A 9 -44.66 9.09 32.89
CA VAL A 9 -43.90 9.58 31.74
C VAL A 9 -42.66 8.69 31.57
N ILE A 10 -42.65 7.90 30.52
CA ILE A 10 -41.48 7.07 30.14
C ILE A 10 -40.61 7.94 29.23
N THR A 11 -39.51 8.44 29.79
CA THR A 11 -38.48 9.18 29.05
C THR A 11 -37.55 8.14 28.39
N ALA A 12 -37.73 7.91 27.07
CA ALA A 12 -36.82 7.09 26.27
C ALA A 12 -35.55 7.90 25.97
N LEU A 13 -34.44 7.60 26.66
CA LEU A 13 -33.12 8.08 26.27
C LEU A 13 -32.66 7.35 25.02
N LEU A 14 -32.77 7.98 23.84
CA LEU A 14 -32.05 7.54 22.63
C LEU A 14 -30.57 7.95 22.80
N GLY A 15 -29.75 7.00 23.23
CA GLY A 15 -28.29 7.15 23.20
C GLY A 15 -27.79 7.13 21.76
N LEU A 16 -27.45 8.28 21.22
CA LEU A 16 -26.81 8.43 19.91
C LEU A 16 -25.37 7.93 20.05
N LEU A 17 -25.10 6.68 19.65
CA LEU A 17 -23.75 6.12 19.53
C LEU A 17 -23.06 6.82 18.33
N LEU A 18 -22.30 7.89 18.61
CA LEU A 18 -21.37 8.48 17.66
C LEU A 18 -20.23 7.46 17.43
N VAL A 19 -20.37 6.65 16.39
CA VAL A 19 -19.25 5.85 15.89
C VAL A 19 -18.27 6.82 15.23
N THR A 20 -17.24 7.24 15.95
CA THR A 20 -16.11 7.97 15.37
C THR A 20 -15.36 6.99 14.48
N ALA A 21 -15.57 7.08 13.15
CA ALA A 21 -14.69 6.43 12.20
C ALA A 21 -13.29 7.04 12.38
N GLY A 22 -12.38 6.28 13.01
CA GLY A 22 -10.98 6.67 13.07
C GLY A 22 -10.40 6.81 11.66
N PRO A 23 -9.35 7.62 11.46
CA PRO A 23 -8.70 7.72 10.16
C PRO A 23 -8.26 6.32 9.73
N ALA A 24 -8.57 5.95 8.48
CA ALA A 24 -8.12 4.69 7.90
C ALA A 24 -6.58 4.72 7.88
N SER A 25 -5.96 4.00 8.80
CA SER A 25 -4.51 3.86 8.87
C SER A 25 -4.06 2.86 7.82
N ALA A 26 -2.99 3.17 7.09
CA ALA A 26 -2.35 2.21 6.20
C ALA A 26 -1.91 0.97 7.00
N ALA A 27 -2.08 -0.22 6.43
CA ALA A 27 -1.59 -1.44 7.04
C ALA A 27 -0.06 -1.51 6.91
N ALA A 28 0.59 -2.32 7.76
CA ALA A 28 2.03 -2.50 7.66
C ALA A 28 2.42 -3.23 6.37
N GLY A 29 3.30 -2.62 5.57
CA GLY A 29 4.04 -3.23 4.48
C GLY A 29 5.33 -3.87 4.98
N SER A 30 6.10 -4.44 4.08
CA SER A 30 7.37 -5.11 4.42
C SER A 30 8.49 -4.74 3.47
N TRP A 31 9.65 -4.34 4.02
CA TRP A 31 10.86 -4.15 3.25
C TRP A 31 11.58 -5.47 2.98
N LYS A 32 12.06 -5.63 1.76
CA LYS A 32 12.98 -6.70 1.37
C LYS A 32 14.19 -6.11 0.65
N ALA A 33 15.37 -6.40 1.16
CA ALA A 33 16.64 -6.02 0.52
C ALA A 33 16.98 -7.02 -0.61
N TYR A 34 17.48 -6.48 -1.72
CA TYR A 34 17.89 -7.24 -2.90
C TYR A 34 19.40 -7.09 -3.20
N GLY A 35 20.11 -6.28 -2.42
CA GLY A 35 21.50 -5.96 -2.72
C GLY A 35 21.63 -5.37 -4.11
N ASN A 36 22.60 -5.81 -4.89
CA ASN A 36 22.78 -5.32 -6.28
C ASN A 36 22.00 -6.17 -7.33
N THR A 37 21.02 -6.98 -6.91
CA THR A 37 20.18 -7.78 -7.81
C THR A 37 18.90 -7.02 -8.14
N ASN A 38 18.58 -6.88 -9.43
CA ASN A 38 17.35 -6.24 -9.86
C ASN A 38 16.14 -7.13 -9.47
N PRO A 39 15.19 -6.62 -8.64
CA PRO A 39 14.06 -7.41 -8.16
C PRO A 39 13.10 -7.85 -9.27
N ILE A 40 12.99 -7.08 -10.36
CA ILE A 40 12.08 -7.41 -11.47
C ILE A 40 12.61 -8.61 -12.27
N THR A 41 13.87 -8.55 -12.70
CA THR A 41 14.46 -9.56 -13.57
C THR A 41 14.80 -10.86 -12.86
N SER A 42 14.92 -10.83 -11.53
CA SER A 42 15.16 -12.01 -10.69
C SER A 42 13.87 -12.69 -10.20
N SER A 43 12.70 -12.15 -10.57
CA SER A 43 11.39 -12.64 -10.13
C SER A 43 10.73 -13.52 -11.20
N PRO A 44 10.02 -14.60 -10.81
CA PRO A 44 9.21 -15.39 -11.74
C PRO A 44 7.84 -14.73 -12.03
N HIS A 45 7.53 -13.63 -11.34
CA HIS A 45 6.25 -12.92 -11.44
C HIS A 45 6.28 -11.86 -12.53
N THR A 46 5.09 -11.47 -13.02
CA THR A 46 4.96 -10.36 -13.96
C THR A 46 4.91 -9.05 -13.18
N TRP A 47 5.81 -8.14 -13.53
CA TRP A 47 5.88 -6.80 -12.97
C TRP A 47 5.56 -5.77 -14.04
N VAL A 48 4.64 -4.84 -13.74
CA VAL A 48 4.36 -3.67 -14.57
C VAL A 48 4.54 -2.43 -13.71
N CYS A 49 5.50 -1.59 -14.07
CA CYS A 49 5.94 -0.46 -13.26
C CYS A 49 5.68 0.87 -13.97
N ALA A 50 5.48 1.92 -13.18
CA ALA A 50 5.58 3.30 -13.63
C ALA A 50 7.04 3.64 -13.96
N SER A 51 7.25 4.75 -14.66
CA SER A 51 8.60 5.27 -14.91
C SER A 51 9.31 5.60 -13.58
N SER A 52 10.60 5.32 -13.51
CA SER A 52 11.43 5.69 -12.36
C SER A 52 11.45 7.20 -12.15
N LYS A 53 11.38 7.64 -10.90
CA LYS A 53 11.54 9.04 -10.49
C LYS A 53 12.71 9.20 -9.54
N SER A 54 13.41 10.33 -9.64
CA SER A 54 14.41 10.72 -8.65
C SER A 54 13.69 11.09 -7.34
N ILE A 55 14.09 10.50 -6.23
CA ILE A 55 13.59 10.81 -4.88
C ILE A 55 14.64 11.50 -4.02
N ALA A 56 15.90 11.41 -4.44
CA ALA A 56 17.05 12.16 -3.90
C ALA A 56 18.19 12.06 -4.92
N THR A 57 19.29 12.81 -4.69
CA THR A 57 20.50 12.70 -5.52
C THR A 57 20.96 11.25 -5.56
N ASP A 58 21.18 10.69 -6.75
CA ASP A 58 21.60 9.31 -6.99
C ASP A 58 20.70 8.23 -6.36
N VAL A 59 19.42 8.57 -6.09
CA VAL A 59 18.42 7.62 -5.63
C VAL A 59 17.16 7.75 -6.47
N VAL A 60 16.71 6.62 -7.04
CA VAL A 60 15.49 6.57 -7.83
C VAL A 60 14.51 5.55 -7.25
N ALA A 61 13.22 5.79 -7.48
CA ALA A 61 12.18 4.86 -7.10
C ALA A 61 11.11 4.72 -8.19
N GLN A 62 10.40 3.62 -8.16
CA GLN A 62 9.24 3.36 -9.03
C GLN A 62 8.20 2.52 -8.30
N VAL A 63 6.92 2.73 -8.63
CA VAL A 63 5.82 1.90 -8.16
C VAL A 63 5.48 0.85 -9.20
N CYS A 64 5.16 -0.36 -8.74
CA CYS A 64 4.85 -1.51 -9.58
C CYS A 64 3.61 -2.24 -9.08
N ALA A 65 2.81 -2.76 -10.00
CA ALA A 65 1.90 -3.85 -9.75
C ALA A 65 2.58 -5.18 -10.14
N ILE A 66 2.31 -6.22 -9.38
CA ILE A 66 2.89 -7.55 -9.57
C ILE A 66 1.75 -8.55 -9.67
N ARG A 67 1.79 -9.40 -10.72
CA ARG A 67 0.91 -10.55 -10.86
C ARG A 67 1.71 -11.83 -10.60
N SER A 68 1.19 -12.72 -9.75
CA SER A 68 1.82 -14.02 -9.55
C SER A 68 1.92 -14.82 -10.85
N SER A 69 2.91 -15.70 -10.95
CA SER A 69 3.09 -16.57 -12.11
C SER A 69 1.89 -17.50 -12.35
N SER A 70 1.13 -17.83 -11.30
CA SER A 70 -0.14 -18.59 -11.41
C SER A 70 -1.34 -17.71 -11.82
N GLY A 71 -1.19 -16.39 -11.88
CA GLY A 71 -2.27 -15.46 -12.21
C GLY A 71 -3.28 -15.18 -11.08
N GLY A 72 -3.29 -15.98 -10.00
CA GLY A 72 -4.34 -15.97 -8.96
C GLY A 72 -4.17 -14.90 -7.88
N SER A 73 -3.08 -14.13 -7.88
CA SER A 73 -2.87 -13.05 -6.91
C SER A 73 -2.19 -11.84 -7.52
N ALA A 74 -2.41 -10.68 -6.90
CA ALA A 74 -1.73 -9.43 -7.23
C ALA A 74 -1.17 -8.77 -5.95
N GLN A 75 -0.14 -7.93 -6.13
CA GLN A 75 0.56 -7.25 -5.05
C GLN A 75 1.08 -5.90 -5.54
N GLY A 76 0.98 -4.87 -4.71
CA GLY A 76 1.63 -3.58 -4.95
C GLY A 76 3.05 -3.59 -4.39
N ALA A 77 3.97 -2.88 -5.06
CA ALA A 77 5.34 -2.73 -4.60
C ALA A 77 5.92 -1.36 -4.97
N VAL A 78 6.77 -0.83 -4.10
CA VAL A 78 7.64 0.31 -4.40
C VAL A 78 9.08 -0.16 -4.38
N ILE A 79 9.77 0.00 -5.50
CA ILE A 79 11.19 -0.31 -5.64
C ILE A 79 11.98 0.97 -5.39
N VAL A 80 13.03 0.88 -4.60
CA VAL A 80 14.03 1.94 -4.41
C VAL A 80 15.40 1.45 -4.83
N ARG A 81 16.07 2.19 -5.69
CA ARG A 81 17.47 1.98 -6.09
C ARG A 81 18.33 3.08 -5.53
N ASN A 82 19.23 2.73 -4.64
CA ASN A 82 20.26 3.62 -4.11
C ASN A 82 21.54 3.41 -4.90
N ASN A 83 21.95 4.42 -5.70
CA ASN A 83 23.21 4.41 -6.44
C ASN A 83 24.35 5.12 -5.69
N ARG A 84 24.11 5.56 -4.45
CA ARG A 84 25.13 6.18 -3.59
C ARG A 84 26.12 5.14 -3.07
N SER A 85 27.28 5.60 -2.66
CA SER A 85 28.26 4.81 -1.92
C SER A 85 27.90 4.59 -0.44
N GLY A 86 26.90 5.28 0.08
CA GLY A 86 26.42 5.20 1.47
C GLY A 86 24.98 4.75 1.58
N LEU A 87 24.55 4.44 2.79
CA LEU A 87 23.17 4.09 3.13
C LEU A 87 22.22 5.25 2.83
N PHE A 88 21.04 4.94 2.31
CA PHE A 88 19.93 5.89 2.15
C PHE A 88 18.70 5.38 2.90
N SER A 89 18.20 6.14 3.87
CA SER A 89 16.98 5.78 4.61
C SER A 89 15.76 6.45 4.02
N THR A 90 14.67 5.70 3.88
CA THR A 90 13.40 6.18 3.34
C THR A 90 12.21 5.40 3.88
N THR A 91 11.06 6.04 3.89
CA THR A 91 9.74 5.41 3.99
C THR A 91 9.22 5.13 2.58
N ALA A 92 8.25 4.25 2.45
CA ALA A 92 7.49 4.07 1.22
C ALA A 92 6.04 3.70 1.54
N MET A 93 5.14 4.08 0.64
CA MET A 93 3.74 3.71 0.70
C MET A 93 3.31 3.16 -0.67
N VAL A 94 2.49 2.13 -0.65
CA VAL A 94 1.95 1.50 -1.85
C VAL A 94 0.51 1.07 -1.62
N ASP A 95 -0.33 1.24 -2.64
CA ASP A 95 -1.65 0.64 -2.68
C ASP A 95 -1.70 -0.56 -3.64
N LEU A 96 -2.85 -1.22 -3.65
CA LEU A 96 -3.25 -2.13 -4.72
C LEU A 96 -4.72 -1.84 -5.05
N TRP A 97 -5.00 -1.66 -6.33
CA TRP A 97 -6.33 -1.37 -6.84
C TRP A 97 -6.66 -2.30 -7.99
N THR A 98 -7.93 -2.74 -8.14
CA THR A 98 -8.40 -3.55 -9.27
C THR A 98 -9.59 -2.90 -9.96
N GLN A 99 -9.77 -3.22 -11.24
CA GLN A 99 -10.89 -2.67 -12.00
C GLN A 99 -12.25 -3.18 -11.50
N GLY A 100 -12.31 -4.42 -11.03
CA GLY A 100 -13.56 -5.05 -10.60
C GLY A 100 -13.96 -4.74 -9.16
N ARG A 101 -12.99 -4.44 -8.27
CA ARG A 101 -13.25 -4.34 -6.81
C ARG A 101 -12.79 -3.01 -6.20
N GLY A 102 -12.11 -2.15 -6.95
CA GLY A 102 -11.54 -0.92 -6.44
C GLY A 102 -10.29 -1.15 -5.60
N GLN A 103 -10.08 -0.31 -4.59
CA GLN A 103 -8.92 -0.38 -3.71
C GLN A 103 -8.98 -1.59 -2.78
N LEU A 104 -7.95 -2.43 -2.82
CA LEU A 104 -7.82 -3.63 -2.00
C LEU A 104 -7.03 -3.39 -0.71
N GLY A 105 -6.24 -2.34 -0.66
CA GLY A 105 -5.50 -1.95 0.53
C GLY A 105 -4.44 -0.90 0.25
N ILE A 106 -3.96 -0.30 1.34
CA ILE A 106 -2.82 0.63 1.37
C ILE A 106 -1.87 0.10 2.43
N TRP A 107 -0.58 0.07 2.10
CA TRP A 107 0.48 -0.39 3.00
C TRP A 107 1.59 0.63 3.08
N GLU A 108 2.08 0.82 4.29
CA GLU A 108 3.21 1.68 4.58
C GLU A 108 4.39 0.85 5.09
N CYS A 109 5.54 1.04 4.48
CA CYS A 109 6.80 0.53 4.98
C CYS A 109 7.49 1.63 5.78
N PRO A 110 7.74 1.41 7.07
CA PRO A 110 8.41 2.41 7.92
C PRO A 110 9.82 2.67 7.41
N SER A 111 10.43 3.75 7.91
CA SER A 111 11.78 4.12 7.52
C SER A 111 12.76 2.96 7.65
N SER A 112 13.44 2.66 6.55
CA SER A 112 14.46 1.60 6.47
C SER A 112 15.61 2.04 5.58
N GLY A 113 16.78 1.45 5.83
CA GLY A 113 17.98 1.73 5.06
C GLY A 113 18.07 0.91 3.77
N VAL A 114 18.27 1.58 2.65
CA VAL A 114 18.64 0.95 1.38
C VAL A 114 20.17 1.04 1.26
N GLY A 115 20.84 -0.11 1.23
CA GLY A 115 22.30 -0.19 1.20
C GLY A 115 22.94 0.55 0.03
N ALA A 116 24.23 0.80 0.12
CA ALA A 116 25.01 1.39 -0.96
C ALA A 116 24.94 0.54 -2.23
N ASN A 117 24.76 1.15 -3.39
CA ASN A 117 24.64 0.47 -4.69
C ASN A 117 23.64 -0.69 -4.67
N SER A 118 22.52 -0.54 -3.95
CA SER A 118 21.56 -1.63 -3.68
C SER A 118 20.14 -1.28 -4.07
N TRP A 119 19.34 -2.34 -4.21
CA TRP A 119 17.90 -2.30 -4.37
C TRP A 119 17.23 -2.72 -3.06
N SER A 120 16.12 -2.09 -2.75
CA SER A 120 15.15 -2.56 -1.74
C SER A 120 13.74 -2.39 -2.25
N VAL A 121 12.83 -3.24 -1.80
CA VAL A 121 11.44 -3.21 -2.21
C VAL A 121 10.55 -3.16 -0.99
N CYS A 122 9.66 -2.18 -0.94
CA CYS A 122 8.52 -2.13 -0.03
C CYS A 122 7.37 -2.88 -0.68
N PHE A 123 6.93 -3.97 -0.08
CA PHE A 123 5.79 -4.76 -0.54
C PHE A 123 4.55 -4.46 0.29
N GLY A 124 3.42 -4.25 -0.38
CA GLY A 124 2.11 -4.43 0.21
C GLY A 124 1.82 -5.92 0.46
N ARG A 125 0.65 -6.24 1.00
CA ARG A 125 0.21 -7.62 1.14
C ARG A 125 -0.29 -8.15 -0.21
N ALA A 126 0.12 -9.37 -0.58
CA ALA A 126 -0.45 -10.07 -1.71
C ALA A 126 -1.95 -10.34 -1.46
N GLN A 127 -2.78 -10.07 -2.46
CA GLN A 127 -4.23 -10.25 -2.44
C GLN A 127 -4.63 -11.32 -3.45
N SER A 128 -5.63 -12.13 -3.11
CA SER A 128 -6.26 -13.03 -4.08
C SER A 128 -7.04 -12.18 -5.10
N VAL A 129 -6.58 -12.18 -6.34
CA VAL A 129 -7.13 -11.40 -7.46
C VAL A 129 -7.19 -12.32 -8.67
N PRO A 130 -8.39 -12.63 -9.19
CA PRO A 130 -8.53 -13.42 -10.41
C PRO A 130 -7.72 -12.81 -11.56
N SER A 131 -7.18 -13.66 -12.44
CA SER A 131 -6.42 -13.20 -13.62
C SER A 131 -7.25 -12.34 -14.59
N THR A 132 -8.57 -12.46 -14.51
CA THR A 132 -9.53 -11.67 -15.28
C THR A 132 -9.83 -10.29 -14.69
N ASP A 133 -9.32 -9.97 -13.49
CA ASP A 133 -9.49 -8.68 -12.83
C ASP A 133 -8.16 -7.91 -12.85
N PRO A 134 -7.95 -7.02 -13.83
CA PRO A 134 -6.70 -6.27 -13.95
C PRO A 134 -6.42 -5.42 -12.71
N ALA A 135 -5.16 -5.39 -12.31
CA ALA A 135 -4.72 -4.66 -11.12
C ALA A 135 -3.61 -3.66 -11.45
N ASN A 136 -3.59 -2.55 -10.73
CA ASN A 136 -2.52 -1.57 -10.73
C ASN A 136 -2.21 -1.10 -9.31
N SER A 137 -1.16 -0.31 -9.18
CA SER A 137 -0.72 0.28 -7.91
C SER A 137 -0.29 1.71 -8.11
N TRP A 138 -0.58 2.57 -7.12
CA TRP A 138 0.12 3.83 -6.96
C TRP A 138 0.99 3.80 -5.70
N GLY A 139 1.94 4.70 -5.61
CA GLY A 139 2.80 4.73 -4.44
C GLY A 139 3.64 5.97 -4.31
N SER A 140 4.31 6.08 -3.18
CA SER A 140 5.27 7.13 -2.87
C SER A 140 6.50 6.57 -2.16
N ALA A 141 7.61 7.29 -2.25
CA ALA A 141 8.82 7.05 -1.47
C ALA A 141 9.48 8.39 -1.16
N HIS A 142 9.99 8.57 0.05
CA HIS A 142 10.66 9.80 0.47
C HIS A 142 9.82 11.05 0.15
N ASP A 143 8.52 10.98 0.45
CA ASP A 143 7.51 12.03 0.18
C ASP A 143 7.31 12.40 -1.30
N VAL A 144 7.91 11.64 -2.23
CA VAL A 144 7.72 11.82 -3.67
C VAL A 144 6.66 10.86 -4.19
N TYR A 145 5.60 11.39 -4.80
CA TYR A 145 4.60 10.59 -5.51
C TYR A 145 5.19 9.97 -6.77
N LEU A 146 5.15 8.64 -6.88
CA LEU A 146 5.78 7.88 -7.96
C LEU A 146 4.88 7.70 -9.19
N GLY A 147 3.60 8.04 -9.06
CA GLY A 147 2.62 7.83 -10.13
C GLY A 147 1.84 6.53 -9.94
N THR A 148 1.30 6.02 -11.03
CA THR A 148 0.51 4.79 -11.08
C THR A 148 1.17 3.81 -12.05
N SER A 149 1.28 2.56 -11.68
CA SER A 149 1.76 1.48 -12.56
C SER A 149 0.79 1.25 -13.73
N GLY A 150 1.23 0.55 -14.76
CA GLY A 150 0.32 -0.08 -15.69
C GLY A 150 -0.45 -1.25 -15.05
N LEU A 151 -1.36 -1.84 -15.83
CA LEU A 151 -2.16 -2.99 -15.42
C LEU A 151 -1.38 -4.31 -15.55
N VAL A 152 -1.58 -5.22 -14.58
CA VAL A 152 -1.14 -6.60 -14.60
C VAL A 152 -2.32 -7.55 -14.63
#